data_099245bd14dda51e675f78d570362209
#
_entry.id   099245bd14dda51e675f78d570362209
#
_cell.length_a   1.000
_cell.length_b   1.000
_cell.length_c   1.000
_cell.angle_alpha   90.00
_cell.angle_beta   90.00
_cell.angle_gamma   90.00
#
_symmetry.space_group_name_H-M   'P 1'
#
loop_
_entity.id
_entity.type
_entity.pdbx_description
1 polymer ?
#
loop_
_entity_poly.entity_id
_entity_poly.type
_entity_poly.pdbx_seq_one_letter_code
_entity_poly.pdbx_strand_id
1 'polypeptide(L)'
;MSILIKNVLHKDTITDVLIEGNRIARIAPNLTTPEGAEVIDGTDKAVIPGFINTHTHAAMTLFRGYGDDLPLMEWLEDYIWPVEAEMTAHDVYVGARLACLEMLRSGTTCFLDMYMHPLETARAVEELGLRAHLSYTLFDQGGAERAALDRKRSYEYYEAFKAFSDRITFTLGPHAIYTVSGEQLQFCHKFAVEHNVKINLHLAETKGEVDECVRQHGLTPVRYLEKLGILSEHLIVAHVVWVDDEEMDLLAKHRVSVVHNPASNMKLCSGYTFKYEEMKKRGIRLGIGTDGCSSSNNLDMVIAMKLASLLGKAWRFSPTATKAADIYHSATIGGAEILEIPAGRIAEGMLADLSLVDLNVPELVPLNSLTSNLVYATSGSSCIDTVIIDGVIRMRDRYVLGQEEIIAEAREVARRLFGHG
;
A
#
# COMPACT_ATOMS: atom_id res chain seq x y z
N MET A 1 14.87 19.49 -13.60
CA MET A 1 13.64 20.27 -13.90
C MET A 1 13.17 20.85 -12.58
N SER A 2 12.64 22.07 -12.57
CA SER A 2 12.12 22.68 -11.34
C SER A 2 10.62 22.92 -11.48
N ILE A 3 9.87 22.73 -10.39
CA ILE A 3 8.43 23.03 -10.30
C ILE A 3 8.24 24.00 -9.15
N LEU A 4 7.49 25.09 -9.38
CA LEU A 4 7.11 26.02 -8.34
C LEU A 4 5.58 26.01 -8.20
N ILE A 5 5.10 25.50 -7.08
CA ILE A 5 3.69 25.56 -6.70
C ILE A 5 3.48 26.86 -5.92
N LYS A 6 2.65 27.78 -6.42
CA LYS A 6 2.42 29.10 -5.83
C LYS A 6 1.08 29.17 -5.11
N ASN A 7 1.03 29.94 -4.02
CA ASN A 7 -0.19 30.27 -3.29
C ASN A 7 -0.97 29.04 -2.77
N VAL A 8 -0.28 27.96 -2.41
CA VAL A 8 -0.91 26.71 -1.96
C VAL A 8 -1.09 26.71 -0.43
N LEU A 9 -2.20 26.17 0.05
CA LEU A 9 -2.40 25.94 1.48
C LEU A 9 -1.52 24.78 1.95
N HIS A 10 -0.60 25.04 2.87
CA HIS A 10 0.17 24.05 3.61
C HIS A 10 -0.11 24.18 5.10
N LYS A 11 -0.69 23.15 5.69
CA LYS A 11 -1.26 23.23 7.06
C LYS A 11 -2.30 24.35 7.13
N ASP A 12 -2.02 25.41 7.85
CA ASP A 12 -2.94 26.54 8.04
C ASP A 12 -2.42 27.85 7.40
N THR A 13 -1.41 27.77 6.53
CA THR A 13 -0.77 28.94 5.89
C THR A 13 -0.68 28.81 4.39
N ILE A 14 -0.92 29.94 3.68
CA ILE A 14 -0.64 30.03 2.25
C ILE A 14 0.85 30.24 2.05
N THR A 15 1.45 29.42 1.21
CA THR A 15 2.90 29.41 0.94
C THR A 15 3.17 28.98 -0.48
N ASP A 16 4.44 29.07 -0.92
CA ASP A 16 4.91 28.47 -2.15
C ASP A 16 5.77 27.24 -1.82
N VAL A 17 5.78 26.27 -2.71
CA VAL A 17 6.62 25.06 -2.61
C VAL A 17 7.46 24.94 -3.85
N LEU A 18 8.78 25.04 -3.71
CA LEU A 18 9.74 24.83 -4.77
C LEU A 18 10.25 23.38 -4.74
N ILE A 19 10.17 22.73 -5.89
CA ILE A 19 10.72 21.40 -6.14
C ILE A 19 11.89 21.55 -7.10
N GLU A 20 13.04 20.97 -6.75
CA GLU A 20 14.23 20.88 -7.59
C GLU A 20 14.70 19.43 -7.70
N GLY A 21 14.82 18.94 -8.93
CA GLY A 21 15.03 17.52 -9.15
C GLY A 21 13.89 16.71 -8.56
N ASN A 22 14.20 15.77 -7.67
CA ASN A 22 13.21 14.91 -7.01
C ASN A 22 12.94 15.31 -5.54
N ARG A 23 13.35 16.53 -5.11
CA ARG A 23 13.24 16.97 -3.73
C ARG A 23 12.43 18.25 -3.57
N ILE A 24 11.76 18.38 -2.45
CA ILE A 24 11.20 19.65 -1.97
C ILE A 24 12.41 20.50 -1.54
N ALA A 25 12.73 21.52 -2.35
CA ALA A 25 13.90 22.35 -2.12
C ALA A 25 13.62 23.46 -1.10
N ARG A 26 12.44 24.11 -1.20
CA ARG A 26 12.10 25.23 -0.31
C ARG A 26 10.58 25.37 -0.12
N ILE A 27 10.20 25.79 1.07
CA ILE A 27 8.81 26.13 1.45
C ILE A 27 8.84 27.52 2.08
N ALA A 28 8.34 28.54 1.39
CA ALA A 28 8.24 29.91 1.91
C ALA A 28 7.25 30.72 1.09
N PRO A 29 6.62 31.76 1.65
CA PRO A 29 5.76 32.65 0.89
C PRO A 29 6.59 33.50 -0.10
N ASN A 30 5.99 33.84 -1.24
CA ASN A 30 6.55 34.75 -2.24
C ASN A 30 7.93 34.31 -2.81
N LEU A 31 8.10 33.02 -3.07
CA LEU A 31 9.33 32.55 -3.73
C LEU A 31 9.48 33.12 -5.13
N THR A 32 10.69 33.53 -5.48
CA THR A 32 11.03 33.90 -6.83
C THR A 32 10.98 32.68 -7.74
N THR A 33 10.32 32.79 -8.89
CA THR A 33 10.25 31.72 -9.87
C THR A 33 11.64 31.51 -10.50
N PRO A 34 12.26 30.33 -10.36
CA PRO A 34 13.51 30.04 -11.06
C PRO A 34 13.31 30.08 -12.57
N GLU A 35 14.36 30.44 -13.30
CA GLU A 35 14.34 30.44 -14.77
C GLU A 35 14.02 29.02 -15.30
N GLY A 36 13.04 28.91 -16.19
CA GLY A 36 12.63 27.64 -16.79
C GLY A 36 11.85 26.72 -15.86
N ALA A 37 11.47 27.17 -14.65
CA ALA A 37 10.63 26.37 -13.76
C ALA A 37 9.18 26.29 -14.29
N GLU A 38 8.59 25.12 -14.19
CA GLU A 38 7.16 24.94 -14.39
C GLU A 38 6.40 25.52 -13.20
N VAL A 39 5.40 26.37 -13.46
CA VAL A 39 4.60 27.02 -12.40
C VAL A 39 3.22 26.36 -12.32
N ILE A 40 2.85 25.95 -11.12
CA ILE A 40 1.50 25.46 -10.80
C ILE A 40 0.82 26.49 -9.92
N ASP A 41 -0.37 26.93 -10.32
CA ASP A 41 -1.24 27.76 -9.45
C ASP A 41 -1.89 26.88 -8.39
N GLY A 42 -1.51 27.10 -7.13
CA GLY A 42 -2.02 26.43 -5.95
C GLY A 42 -3.18 27.18 -5.26
N THR A 43 -3.69 28.27 -5.87
CA THR A 43 -4.86 28.98 -5.35
C THR A 43 -6.03 28.01 -5.20
N ASP A 44 -6.72 28.08 -4.06
CA ASP A 44 -7.79 27.13 -3.69
C ASP A 44 -7.39 25.65 -3.67
N LYS A 45 -6.10 25.37 -3.54
CA LYS A 45 -5.58 24.01 -3.37
C LYS A 45 -4.79 23.89 -2.06
N ALA A 46 -4.77 22.67 -1.50
CA ALA A 46 -3.89 22.32 -0.39
C ALA A 46 -2.83 21.32 -0.86
N VAL A 47 -1.58 21.49 -0.41
CA VAL A 47 -0.53 20.51 -0.63
C VAL A 47 -0.47 19.51 0.53
N ILE A 48 -0.51 18.23 0.20
CA ILE A 48 -0.38 17.11 1.14
C ILE A 48 0.72 16.16 0.66
N PRO A 49 1.35 15.37 1.57
CA PRO A 49 2.16 14.25 1.13
C PRO A 49 1.30 13.26 0.37
N GLY A 50 1.88 12.61 -0.64
CA GLY A 50 1.21 11.49 -1.29
C GLY A 50 0.94 10.35 -0.29
N PHE A 51 -0.17 9.64 -0.48
CA PHE A 51 -0.48 8.48 0.34
C PHE A 51 0.43 7.31 0.01
N ILE A 52 0.70 6.50 1.02
CA ILE A 52 1.55 5.31 0.92
C ILE A 52 0.71 4.09 1.29
N ASN A 53 0.38 3.29 0.29
CA ASN A 53 -0.38 2.05 0.43
C ASN A 53 0.58 0.92 0.81
N THR A 54 0.59 0.52 2.07
CA THR A 54 1.59 -0.41 2.61
C THR A 54 1.25 -1.88 2.44
N HIS A 55 0.15 -2.21 1.78
CA HIS A 55 -0.18 -3.58 1.36
C HIS A 55 -1.26 -3.58 0.29
N THR A 56 -0.95 -4.21 -0.86
CA THR A 56 -1.91 -4.42 -1.95
C THR A 56 -1.52 -5.62 -2.81
N HIS A 57 -2.45 -6.00 -3.71
CA HIS A 57 -2.28 -6.95 -4.81
C HIS A 57 -2.71 -6.21 -6.10
N ALA A 58 -1.78 -5.43 -6.66
CA ALA A 58 -2.09 -4.42 -7.67
C ALA A 58 -2.83 -4.99 -8.89
N ALA A 59 -2.35 -6.10 -9.47
CA ALA A 59 -2.97 -6.69 -10.66
C ALA A 59 -4.40 -7.25 -10.41
N MET A 60 -4.80 -7.43 -9.15
CA MET A 60 -6.17 -7.83 -8.79
C MET A 60 -7.23 -6.74 -9.06
N THR A 61 -6.86 -5.59 -9.61
CA THR A 61 -7.85 -4.66 -10.19
C THR A 61 -8.74 -5.32 -11.24
N LEU A 62 -8.22 -6.33 -11.94
CA LEU A 62 -8.98 -7.13 -12.91
C LEU A 62 -10.07 -7.99 -12.25
N PHE A 63 -9.91 -8.34 -10.97
CA PHE A 63 -10.86 -9.20 -10.23
C PHE A 63 -11.94 -8.41 -9.47
N ARG A 64 -12.01 -7.11 -9.64
CA ARG A 64 -12.98 -6.25 -8.96
C ARG A 64 -14.42 -6.73 -9.17
N GLY A 65 -15.11 -7.07 -8.07
CA GLY A 65 -16.48 -7.57 -8.09
C GLY A 65 -16.62 -9.04 -8.52
N TYR A 66 -15.52 -9.78 -8.65
CA TYR A 66 -15.55 -11.19 -8.97
C TYR A 66 -15.50 -12.05 -7.70
N GLY A 67 -16.49 -12.92 -7.49
CA GLY A 67 -16.58 -13.80 -6.32
C GLY A 67 -16.88 -13.06 -5.01
N ASP A 68 -17.72 -12.01 -5.05
CA ASP A 68 -18.10 -11.25 -3.86
C ASP A 68 -18.99 -12.07 -2.90
N ASP A 69 -18.99 -11.70 -1.61
CA ASP A 69 -19.86 -12.24 -0.55
C ASP A 69 -19.64 -13.73 -0.23
N LEU A 70 -18.39 -14.20 -0.28
CA LEU A 70 -17.98 -15.58 0.00
C LEU A 70 -17.02 -15.66 1.20
N PRO A 71 -16.99 -16.82 1.93
CA PRO A 71 -15.95 -17.10 2.90
C PRO A 71 -14.55 -17.15 2.26
N LEU A 72 -13.52 -16.71 3.00
CA LEU A 72 -12.15 -16.55 2.46
C LEU A 72 -11.63 -17.78 1.71
N MET A 73 -11.71 -18.99 2.27
CA MET A 73 -11.14 -20.18 1.63
C MET A 73 -11.92 -20.60 0.39
N GLU A 74 -13.27 -20.57 0.42
CA GLU A 74 -14.12 -20.80 -0.74
C GLU A 74 -13.85 -19.77 -1.85
N TRP A 75 -13.72 -18.50 -1.47
CA TRP A 75 -13.37 -17.43 -2.38
C TRP A 75 -12.01 -17.65 -3.05
N LEU A 76 -10.98 -18.05 -2.29
CA LEU A 76 -9.65 -18.34 -2.83
C LEU A 76 -9.64 -19.59 -3.73
N GLU A 77 -10.17 -20.72 -3.25
CA GLU A 77 -10.04 -22.02 -3.90
C GLU A 77 -10.93 -22.17 -5.14
N ASP A 78 -12.16 -21.65 -5.07
CA ASP A 78 -13.17 -21.86 -6.12
C ASP A 78 -13.22 -20.70 -7.14
N TYR A 79 -12.76 -19.50 -6.76
CA TYR A 79 -12.87 -18.32 -7.63
C TYR A 79 -11.51 -17.72 -8.00
N ILE A 80 -10.66 -17.38 -7.03
CA ILE A 80 -9.47 -16.58 -7.31
C ILE A 80 -8.36 -17.41 -7.94
N TRP A 81 -7.91 -18.46 -7.26
CA TRP A 81 -6.79 -19.27 -7.73
C TRP A 81 -7.00 -19.93 -9.09
N PRO A 82 -8.21 -20.43 -9.44
CA PRO A 82 -8.45 -20.96 -10.79
C PRO A 82 -8.22 -19.93 -11.90
N VAL A 83 -8.69 -18.69 -11.72
CA VAL A 83 -8.51 -17.62 -12.70
C VAL A 83 -7.05 -17.12 -12.70
N GLU A 84 -6.43 -16.97 -11.54
CA GLU A 84 -5.00 -16.59 -11.44
C GLU A 84 -4.09 -17.59 -12.15
N ALA A 85 -4.43 -18.89 -12.15
CA ALA A 85 -3.67 -19.90 -12.85
C ALA A 85 -3.70 -19.76 -14.39
N GLU A 86 -4.71 -19.07 -14.92
CA GLU A 86 -4.87 -18.78 -16.36
C GLU A 86 -4.27 -17.41 -16.76
N MET A 87 -3.91 -16.58 -15.78
CA MET A 87 -3.32 -15.27 -16.04
C MET A 87 -1.93 -15.38 -16.66
N THR A 88 -1.71 -14.58 -17.67
CA THR A 88 -0.39 -14.42 -18.29
C THR A 88 0.39 -13.26 -17.64
N ALA A 89 1.68 -13.19 -17.91
CA ALA A 89 2.51 -12.06 -17.52
C ALA A 89 1.96 -10.71 -18.04
N HIS A 90 1.41 -10.70 -19.27
CA HIS A 90 0.76 -9.52 -19.85
C HIS A 90 -0.50 -9.09 -19.07
N ASP A 91 -1.30 -10.01 -18.58
CA ASP A 91 -2.49 -9.67 -17.76
C ASP A 91 -2.09 -9.00 -16.45
N VAL A 92 -1.01 -9.46 -15.83
CA VAL A 92 -0.47 -8.82 -14.63
C VAL A 92 0.00 -7.39 -14.94
N TYR A 93 0.68 -7.18 -16.07
CA TYR A 93 1.07 -5.84 -16.51
C TYR A 93 -0.15 -4.92 -16.69
N VAL A 94 -1.19 -5.39 -17.39
CA VAL A 94 -2.41 -4.61 -17.63
C VAL A 94 -3.15 -4.30 -16.32
N GLY A 95 -3.32 -5.29 -15.45
CA GLY A 95 -3.94 -5.09 -14.13
C GLY A 95 -3.15 -4.12 -13.26
N ALA A 96 -1.82 -4.19 -13.28
CA ALA A 96 -0.94 -3.28 -12.56
C ALA A 96 -1.01 -1.85 -13.13
N ARG A 97 -1.12 -1.66 -14.46
CA ARG A 97 -1.37 -0.33 -15.08
C ARG A 97 -2.68 0.28 -14.59
N LEU A 98 -3.75 -0.52 -14.54
CA LEU A 98 -5.04 -0.07 -14.04
C LEU A 98 -4.95 0.31 -12.55
N ALA A 99 -4.22 -0.47 -11.74
CA ALA A 99 -3.97 -0.15 -10.34
C ALA A 99 -3.20 1.18 -10.17
N CYS A 100 -2.12 1.37 -10.93
CA CYS A 100 -1.34 2.60 -10.91
C CYS A 100 -2.19 3.81 -11.30
N LEU A 101 -3.05 3.67 -12.31
CA LEU A 101 -4.00 4.72 -12.70
C LEU A 101 -4.96 5.08 -11.56
N GLU A 102 -5.57 4.09 -10.90
CA GLU A 102 -6.48 4.32 -9.78
C GLU A 102 -5.77 4.95 -8.58
N MET A 103 -4.57 4.48 -8.27
CA MET A 103 -3.72 5.03 -7.21
C MET A 103 -3.34 6.49 -7.48
N LEU A 104 -2.92 6.83 -8.69
CA LEU A 104 -2.64 8.22 -9.08
C LEU A 104 -3.89 9.09 -8.91
N ARG A 105 -5.04 8.64 -9.39
CA ARG A 105 -6.30 9.39 -9.29
C ARG A 105 -6.78 9.59 -7.87
N SER A 106 -6.35 8.76 -6.93
CA SER A 106 -6.69 8.86 -5.50
C SER A 106 -5.58 9.43 -4.62
N GLY A 107 -4.43 9.84 -5.22
CA GLY A 107 -3.34 10.51 -4.51
C GLY A 107 -2.33 9.58 -3.85
N THR A 108 -2.34 8.29 -4.17
CA THR A 108 -1.32 7.33 -3.74
C THR A 108 -0.08 7.48 -4.60
N THR A 109 1.07 7.73 -3.98
CA THR A 109 2.35 7.94 -4.67
C THR A 109 3.31 6.76 -4.54
N CYS A 110 3.11 5.94 -3.51
CA CYS A 110 3.93 4.76 -3.24
C CYS A 110 3.07 3.61 -2.75
N PHE A 111 3.42 2.38 -3.13
CA PHE A 111 2.73 1.19 -2.63
C PHE A 111 3.67 -0.01 -2.41
N LEU A 112 3.26 -0.92 -1.52
CA LEU A 112 3.86 -2.23 -1.33
C LEU A 112 2.94 -3.28 -1.93
N ASP A 113 3.44 -4.00 -2.93
CA ASP A 113 2.69 -5.04 -3.66
C ASP A 113 3.15 -6.44 -3.32
N MET A 114 2.23 -7.39 -3.37
CA MET A 114 2.51 -8.82 -3.31
C MET A 114 1.75 -9.50 -4.44
N TYR A 115 2.42 -9.83 -5.55
CA TYR A 115 1.78 -10.54 -6.64
C TYR A 115 2.75 -11.40 -7.46
N MET A 116 2.19 -12.23 -8.36
CA MET A 116 2.96 -12.99 -9.33
C MET A 116 3.54 -12.06 -10.42
N HIS A 117 4.56 -12.50 -11.14
CA HIS A 117 5.21 -11.74 -12.22
C HIS A 117 5.64 -10.31 -11.84
N PRO A 118 6.42 -10.11 -10.75
CA PRO A 118 6.71 -8.79 -10.21
C PRO A 118 7.45 -7.86 -11.19
N LEU A 119 8.14 -8.38 -12.20
CA LEU A 119 8.77 -7.57 -13.25
C LEU A 119 7.73 -6.88 -14.14
N GLU A 120 6.57 -7.49 -14.35
CA GLU A 120 5.50 -6.89 -15.14
C GLU A 120 4.83 -5.75 -14.36
N THR A 121 4.61 -5.94 -13.06
CA THR A 121 4.21 -4.83 -12.18
C THR A 121 5.26 -3.73 -12.18
N ALA A 122 6.56 -4.06 -12.12
CA ALA A 122 7.65 -3.08 -12.16
C ALA A 122 7.63 -2.26 -13.47
N ARG A 123 7.36 -2.89 -14.61
CA ARG A 123 7.21 -2.19 -15.91
C ARG A 123 6.05 -1.19 -15.89
N ALA A 124 4.90 -1.60 -15.37
CA ALA A 124 3.72 -0.72 -15.25
C ALA A 124 4.02 0.48 -14.32
N VAL A 125 4.69 0.24 -13.19
CA VAL A 125 5.12 1.28 -12.25
C VAL A 125 6.13 2.24 -12.88
N GLU A 126 7.11 1.72 -13.62
CA GLU A 126 8.10 2.55 -14.30
C GLU A 126 7.46 3.46 -15.33
N GLU A 127 6.52 2.94 -16.14
CA GLU A 127 5.79 3.68 -17.16
C GLU A 127 4.94 4.80 -16.56
N LEU A 128 4.13 4.51 -15.54
CA LEU A 128 3.24 5.49 -14.91
C LEU A 128 3.93 6.36 -13.87
N GLY A 129 5.15 5.99 -13.46
CA GLY A 129 6.04 6.80 -12.66
C GLY A 129 5.72 6.84 -11.17
N LEU A 130 5.01 5.83 -10.63
CA LEU A 130 4.82 5.69 -9.19
C LEU A 130 6.12 5.22 -8.52
N ARG A 131 6.13 5.25 -7.21
CA ARG A 131 7.11 4.55 -6.37
C ARG A 131 6.50 3.24 -5.89
N ALA A 132 7.26 2.14 -5.86
CA ALA A 132 6.74 0.87 -5.38
C ALA A 132 7.82 -0.02 -4.74
N HIS A 133 7.39 -0.80 -3.76
CA HIS A 133 8.09 -1.95 -3.23
C HIS A 133 7.34 -3.19 -3.72
N LEU A 134 7.99 -4.02 -4.52
CA LEU A 134 7.33 -5.10 -5.25
C LEU A 134 7.85 -6.45 -4.78
N SER A 135 6.96 -7.27 -4.24
CA SER A 135 7.31 -8.57 -3.70
C SER A 135 7.22 -9.66 -4.76
N TYR A 136 8.25 -10.50 -4.83
CA TYR A 136 8.11 -11.82 -5.42
C TYR A 136 7.33 -12.71 -4.45
N THR A 137 6.18 -13.20 -4.87
CA THR A 137 5.32 -14.04 -4.04
C THR A 137 5.80 -15.49 -4.02
N LEU A 138 6.01 -16.04 -2.83
CA LEU A 138 6.47 -17.40 -2.60
C LEU A 138 5.33 -18.28 -2.08
N PHE A 139 5.20 -19.47 -2.70
CA PHE A 139 4.23 -20.51 -2.34
C PHE A 139 4.92 -21.86 -2.49
N ASP A 140 5.35 -22.50 -1.42
CA ASP A 140 5.96 -23.82 -1.52
C ASP A 140 5.05 -24.95 -1.03
N GLN A 141 4.01 -24.64 -0.24
CA GLN A 141 3.09 -25.65 0.34
C GLN A 141 3.81 -26.87 0.92
N GLY A 142 5.03 -26.69 1.44
CA GLY A 142 5.88 -27.76 1.93
C GLY A 142 6.57 -28.60 0.84
N GLY A 143 6.46 -28.25 -0.45
CA GLY A 143 7.08 -28.94 -1.57
C GLY A 143 8.55 -28.53 -1.80
N ALA A 144 9.51 -29.43 -1.60
CA ALA A 144 10.93 -29.13 -1.68
C ALA A 144 11.39 -28.62 -3.06
N GLU A 145 10.83 -29.13 -4.15
CA GLU A 145 11.15 -28.68 -5.51
C GLU A 145 10.66 -27.25 -5.75
N ARG A 146 9.45 -26.95 -5.30
CA ARG A 146 8.89 -25.59 -5.41
C ARG A 146 9.68 -24.60 -4.54
N ALA A 147 10.01 -24.98 -3.31
CA ALA A 147 10.86 -24.18 -2.43
C ALA A 147 12.23 -23.87 -3.06
N ALA A 148 12.88 -24.87 -3.68
CA ALA A 148 14.16 -24.68 -4.38
C ALA A 148 14.04 -23.73 -5.57
N LEU A 149 12.95 -23.84 -6.35
CA LEU A 149 12.67 -22.96 -7.47
C LEU A 149 12.43 -21.51 -6.98
N ASP A 150 11.64 -21.33 -5.94
CA ASP A 150 11.33 -20.00 -5.38
C ASP A 150 12.58 -19.33 -4.80
N ARG A 151 13.48 -20.09 -4.14
CA ARG A 151 14.79 -19.57 -3.70
C ARG A 151 15.63 -19.09 -4.88
N LYS A 152 15.74 -19.89 -5.94
CA LYS A 152 16.46 -19.51 -7.16
C LYS A 152 15.88 -18.24 -7.78
N ARG A 153 14.55 -18.19 -7.97
CA ARG A 153 13.83 -17.03 -8.52
C ARG A 153 13.99 -15.77 -7.67
N SER A 154 14.05 -15.90 -6.35
CA SER A 154 14.28 -14.76 -5.47
C SER A 154 15.59 -14.04 -5.81
N TYR A 155 16.69 -14.77 -6.04
CA TYR A 155 17.96 -14.18 -6.49
C TYR A 155 17.86 -13.60 -7.91
N GLU A 156 17.21 -14.32 -8.83
CA GLU A 156 17.04 -13.88 -10.22
C GLU A 156 16.25 -12.55 -10.29
N TYR A 157 15.15 -12.45 -9.55
CA TYR A 157 14.36 -11.21 -9.48
C TYR A 157 15.11 -10.09 -8.76
N TYR A 158 15.78 -10.36 -7.66
CA TYR A 158 16.61 -9.37 -6.97
C TYR A 158 17.63 -8.72 -7.92
N GLU A 159 18.32 -9.51 -8.74
CA GLU A 159 19.25 -8.99 -9.74
C GLU A 159 18.53 -8.23 -10.88
N ALA A 160 17.39 -8.75 -11.36
CA ALA A 160 16.64 -8.12 -12.44
C ALA A 160 16.07 -6.75 -12.04
N PHE A 161 15.69 -6.56 -10.77
CA PHE A 161 15.17 -5.29 -10.29
C PHE A 161 16.20 -4.15 -10.33
N LYS A 162 17.49 -4.43 -10.35
CA LYS A 162 18.54 -3.41 -10.49
C LYS A 162 18.51 -2.67 -11.82
N ALA A 163 17.74 -3.15 -12.80
CA ALA A 163 17.55 -2.49 -14.09
C ALA A 163 16.48 -1.38 -14.08
N PHE A 164 15.65 -1.32 -13.03
CA PHE A 164 14.62 -0.30 -12.88
C PHE A 164 15.16 0.95 -12.16
N SER A 165 14.39 2.04 -12.19
CA SER A 165 14.73 3.26 -11.45
C SER A 165 14.70 3.05 -9.92
N ASP A 166 15.36 3.95 -9.18
CA ASP A 166 15.40 3.94 -7.71
C ASP A 166 14.03 4.09 -7.04
N ARG A 167 12.97 4.35 -7.83
CA ARG A 167 11.59 4.35 -7.34
C ARG A 167 11.06 2.94 -7.08
N ILE A 168 11.68 1.91 -7.65
CA ILE A 168 11.19 0.53 -7.63
C ILE A 168 12.15 -0.33 -6.84
N THR A 169 11.67 -0.87 -5.72
CA THR A 169 12.46 -1.69 -4.79
C THR A 169 11.94 -3.12 -4.78
N PHE A 170 12.85 -4.08 -4.84
CA PHE A 170 12.53 -5.49 -4.67
C PHE A 170 12.26 -5.84 -3.19
N THR A 171 11.27 -6.68 -2.95
CA THR A 171 10.97 -7.28 -1.64
C THR A 171 10.63 -8.76 -1.79
N LEU A 172 10.57 -9.52 -0.69
CA LEU A 172 10.08 -10.89 -0.67
C LEU A 172 8.66 -10.92 -0.12
N GLY A 173 7.80 -11.74 -0.73
CA GLY A 173 6.41 -11.92 -0.33
C GLY A 173 6.09 -13.39 -0.04
N PRO A 174 6.62 -14.04 1.03
CA PRO A 174 6.04 -15.29 1.46
C PRO A 174 4.57 -15.06 1.76
N HIS A 175 3.67 -15.79 1.08
CA HIS A 175 2.24 -15.47 1.10
C HIS A 175 1.67 -15.49 2.53
N ALA A 176 1.68 -16.65 3.17
CA ALA A 176 1.16 -16.85 4.53
C ALA A 176 1.80 -18.07 5.19
N ILE A 177 1.67 -18.20 6.50
CA ILE A 177 2.24 -19.33 7.26
C ILE A 177 1.62 -20.69 6.90
N TYR A 178 0.44 -20.70 6.30
CA TYR A 178 -0.25 -21.93 5.85
C TYR A 178 0.03 -22.32 4.41
N THR A 179 0.70 -21.48 3.64
CA THR A 179 1.08 -21.72 2.25
C THR A 179 2.60 -21.79 2.05
N VAL A 180 3.37 -21.38 3.07
CA VAL A 180 4.85 -21.32 3.01
C VAL A 180 5.45 -22.08 4.19
N SER A 181 6.37 -22.99 3.90
CA SER A 181 7.05 -23.81 4.92
C SER A 181 7.93 -22.95 5.86
N GLY A 182 8.14 -23.45 7.09
CA GLY A 182 9.02 -22.79 8.06
C GLY A 182 10.45 -22.61 7.55
N GLU A 183 10.97 -23.60 6.78
CA GLU A 183 12.30 -23.50 6.15
C GLU A 183 12.36 -22.40 5.09
N GLN A 184 11.28 -22.20 4.34
CA GLN A 184 11.19 -21.15 3.33
C GLN A 184 11.06 -19.77 3.98
N LEU A 185 10.31 -19.67 5.07
CA LEU A 185 10.22 -18.42 5.88
C LEU A 185 11.61 -18.06 6.44
N GLN A 186 12.38 -19.03 6.95
CA GLN A 186 13.76 -18.80 7.41
C GLN A 186 14.69 -18.38 6.27
N PHE A 187 14.53 -18.97 5.07
CA PHE A 187 15.25 -18.50 3.88
C PHE A 187 14.92 -17.02 3.59
N CYS A 188 13.64 -16.65 3.57
CA CYS A 188 13.23 -15.26 3.32
C CYS A 188 13.86 -14.30 4.34
N HIS A 189 13.88 -14.67 5.63
CA HIS A 189 14.52 -13.85 6.65
C HIS A 189 16.03 -13.69 6.42
N LYS A 190 16.74 -14.79 6.15
CA LYS A 190 18.18 -14.76 5.86
C LYS A 190 18.47 -13.87 4.64
N PHE A 191 17.72 -14.06 3.56
CA PHE A 191 17.85 -13.26 2.36
C PHE A 191 17.61 -11.76 2.63
N ALA A 192 16.56 -11.43 3.40
CA ALA A 192 16.22 -10.07 3.72
C ALA A 192 17.32 -9.35 4.52
N VAL A 193 17.93 -10.04 5.49
CA VAL A 193 19.07 -9.53 6.26
C VAL A 193 20.31 -9.34 5.37
N GLU A 194 20.62 -10.34 4.51
CA GLU A 194 21.80 -10.32 3.63
C GLU A 194 21.75 -9.19 2.61
N HIS A 195 20.56 -8.94 2.03
CA HIS A 195 20.37 -7.98 0.94
C HIS A 195 19.70 -6.67 1.37
N ASN A 196 19.41 -6.51 2.66
CA ASN A 196 18.70 -5.36 3.23
C ASN A 196 17.38 -5.05 2.50
N VAL A 197 16.54 -6.07 2.29
CA VAL A 197 15.20 -5.94 1.69
C VAL A 197 14.11 -6.25 2.71
N LYS A 198 12.87 -5.83 2.43
CA LYS A 198 11.73 -6.12 3.27
C LYS A 198 11.09 -7.46 2.91
N ILE A 199 10.35 -8.02 3.89
CA ILE A 199 9.48 -9.18 3.74
C ILE A 199 8.06 -8.72 3.98
N ASN A 200 7.15 -9.04 3.06
CA ASN A 200 5.72 -8.79 3.18
C ASN A 200 5.00 -10.13 3.40
N LEU A 201 4.20 -10.26 4.47
CA LEU A 201 3.59 -11.54 4.88
C LEU A 201 2.19 -11.30 5.42
N HIS A 202 1.18 -12.08 5.00
CA HIS A 202 -0.13 -12.13 5.67
C HIS A 202 0.01 -12.87 7.00
N LEU A 203 -0.50 -12.32 8.07
CA LEU A 203 -0.34 -12.89 9.40
C LEU A 203 -1.56 -12.66 10.30
N ALA A 204 -2.03 -13.73 10.94
CA ALA A 204 -3.09 -13.71 11.94
C ALA A 204 -4.34 -12.95 11.44
N GLU A 205 -4.69 -13.17 10.16
CA GLU A 205 -5.81 -12.53 9.50
C GLU A 205 -7.14 -13.09 10.01
N THR A 206 -7.28 -14.42 9.99
CA THR A 206 -8.51 -15.09 10.37
C THR A 206 -8.35 -15.93 11.63
N LYS A 207 -9.47 -16.17 12.34
CA LYS A 207 -9.48 -17.10 13.47
C LYS A 207 -9.11 -18.52 13.02
N GLY A 208 -9.51 -18.92 11.81
CA GLY A 208 -9.17 -20.21 11.21
C GLY A 208 -7.68 -20.42 11.03
N GLU A 209 -6.96 -19.40 10.55
CA GLU A 209 -5.48 -19.42 10.45
C GLU A 209 -4.84 -19.65 11.82
N VAL A 210 -5.31 -18.92 12.84
CA VAL A 210 -4.76 -19.05 14.20
C VAL A 210 -4.99 -20.46 14.76
N ASP A 211 -6.22 -20.99 14.64
CA ASP A 211 -6.58 -22.30 15.14
C ASP A 211 -5.80 -23.41 14.42
N GLU A 212 -5.61 -23.29 13.12
CA GLU A 212 -4.84 -24.23 12.32
C GLU A 212 -3.34 -24.20 12.69
N CYS A 213 -2.78 -23.01 12.89
CA CYS A 213 -1.40 -22.87 13.35
C CYS A 213 -1.17 -23.51 14.72
N VAL A 214 -2.12 -23.32 15.66
CA VAL A 214 -2.07 -23.97 16.96
C VAL A 214 -2.18 -25.48 16.82
N ARG A 215 -3.06 -26.00 15.96
CA ARG A 215 -3.21 -27.44 15.71
C ARG A 215 -1.95 -28.06 15.15
N GLN A 216 -1.27 -27.39 14.19
CA GLN A 216 -0.09 -27.92 13.51
C GLN A 216 1.20 -27.75 14.33
N HIS A 217 1.39 -26.60 14.96
CA HIS A 217 2.64 -26.20 15.57
C HIS A 217 2.60 -26.05 17.10
N GLY A 218 1.42 -26.15 17.71
CA GLY A 218 1.21 -25.90 19.14
C GLY A 218 1.38 -24.43 19.57
N LEU A 219 1.41 -23.51 18.60
CA LEU A 219 1.71 -22.08 18.79
C LEU A 219 0.79 -21.23 17.91
N THR A 220 0.46 -20.02 18.38
CA THR A 220 -0.19 -19.00 17.56
C THR A 220 0.76 -18.44 16.49
N PRO A 221 0.27 -17.79 15.42
CA PRO A 221 1.09 -17.35 14.30
C PRO A 221 2.32 -16.51 14.69
N VAL A 222 2.18 -15.50 15.52
CA VAL A 222 3.31 -14.65 15.94
C VAL A 222 4.33 -15.43 16.76
N ARG A 223 3.88 -16.28 17.69
CA ARG A 223 4.77 -17.14 18.49
C ARG A 223 5.47 -18.21 17.62
N TYR A 224 4.79 -18.68 16.58
CA TYR A 224 5.43 -19.56 15.60
C TYR A 224 6.57 -18.88 14.85
N LEU A 225 6.36 -17.63 14.37
CA LEU A 225 7.41 -16.84 13.72
C LEU A 225 8.57 -16.51 14.69
N GLU A 226 8.28 -16.23 15.96
CA GLU A 226 9.32 -16.04 17.00
C GLU A 226 10.15 -17.32 17.18
N LYS A 227 9.50 -18.51 17.25
CA LYS A 227 10.20 -19.80 17.35
C LYS A 227 11.08 -20.08 16.13
N LEU A 228 10.66 -19.66 14.93
CA LEU A 228 11.46 -19.76 13.72
C LEU A 228 12.64 -18.76 13.68
N GLY A 229 12.64 -17.74 14.56
CA GLY A 229 13.67 -16.72 14.62
C GLY A 229 13.60 -15.69 13.49
N ILE A 230 12.40 -15.46 12.92
CA ILE A 230 12.23 -14.59 11.74
C ILE A 230 11.61 -13.22 12.03
N LEU A 231 11.15 -12.99 13.26
CA LEU A 231 10.68 -11.65 13.67
C LEU A 231 11.85 -10.66 13.62
N SER A 232 11.72 -9.60 12.81
CA SER A 232 12.75 -8.58 12.67
C SER A 232 12.18 -7.29 12.07
N GLU A 233 12.97 -6.23 12.03
CA GLU A 233 12.63 -4.96 11.39
C GLU A 233 12.48 -5.03 9.84
N HIS A 234 12.92 -6.15 9.24
CA HIS A 234 12.69 -6.42 7.83
C HIS A 234 11.28 -6.91 7.55
N LEU A 235 10.56 -7.41 8.58
CA LEU A 235 9.25 -8.02 8.43
C LEU A 235 8.13 -6.97 8.51
N ILE A 236 7.29 -6.96 7.49
CA ILE A 236 6.04 -6.21 7.39
C ILE A 236 4.92 -7.24 7.36
N VAL A 237 3.99 -7.18 8.30
CA VAL A 237 2.88 -8.12 8.39
C VAL A 237 1.55 -7.43 8.14
N ALA A 238 0.76 -8.00 7.23
CA ALA A 238 -0.57 -7.53 6.90
C ALA A 238 -1.64 -8.19 7.77
N HIS A 239 -2.73 -7.50 8.00
CA HIS A 239 -3.92 -7.86 8.78
C HIS A 239 -3.74 -7.84 10.30
N VAL A 240 -3.08 -8.80 10.91
CA VAL A 240 -2.77 -8.90 12.36
C VAL A 240 -4.01 -8.62 13.24
N VAL A 241 -5.14 -9.26 12.87
CA VAL A 241 -6.43 -9.07 13.55
C VAL A 241 -6.52 -9.90 14.84
N TRP A 242 -6.01 -11.14 14.77
CA TRP A 242 -6.13 -12.14 15.85
C TRP A 242 -4.81 -12.30 16.60
N VAL A 243 -4.49 -11.32 17.45
CA VAL A 243 -3.28 -11.32 18.30
C VAL A 243 -3.64 -10.95 19.73
N ASP A 244 -2.85 -11.45 20.69
CA ASP A 244 -2.97 -11.08 22.10
C ASP A 244 -1.92 -10.01 22.51
N ASP A 245 -1.92 -9.63 23.80
CA ASP A 245 -1.00 -8.60 24.31
C ASP A 245 0.46 -9.04 24.28
N GLU A 246 0.76 -10.30 24.59
CA GLU A 246 2.14 -10.84 24.56
C GLU A 246 2.67 -10.90 23.11
N GLU A 247 1.82 -11.23 22.15
CA GLU A 247 2.18 -11.24 20.74
C GLU A 247 2.48 -9.83 20.23
N MET A 248 1.69 -8.83 20.65
CA MET A 248 2.02 -7.43 20.33
C MET A 248 3.33 -6.98 20.99
N ASP A 249 3.66 -7.46 22.20
CA ASP A 249 4.94 -7.20 22.83
C ASP A 249 6.11 -7.84 22.05
N LEU A 250 5.92 -9.03 21.47
CA LEU A 250 6.90 -9.67 20.58
C LEU A 250 7.09 -8.87 19.30
N LEU A 251 6.01 -8.44 18.63
CA LEU A 251 6.09 -7.61 17.43
C LEU A 251 6.85 -6.30 17.70
N ALA A 252 6.55 -5.64 18.83
CA ALA A 252 7.24 -4.41 19.24
C ALA A 252 8.74 -4.65 19.54
N LYS A 253 9.05 -5.69 20.31
CA LYS A 253 10.42 -6.08 20.68
C LYS A 253 11.31 -6.28 19.44
N HIS A 254 10.76 -6.91 18.41
CA HIS A 254 11.48 -7.21 17.18
C HIS A 254 11.32 -6.14 16.09
N ARG A 255 10.65 -5.00 16.42
CA ARG A 255 10.44 -3.87 15.49
C ARG A 255 9.71 -4.26 14.20
N VAL A 256 8.86 -5.28 14.26
CA VAL A 256 8.00 -5.68 13.14
C VAL A 256 7.01 -4.57 12.82
N SER A 257 6.81 -4.30 11.53
CA SER A 257 5.82 -3.33 11.06
C SER A 257 4.49 -4.00 10.77
N VAL A 258 3.37 -3.34 11.08
CA VAL A 258 2.03 -3.91 10.95
C VAL A 258 1.18 -3.05 10.02
N VAL A 259 0.46 -3.68 9.10
CA VAL A 259 -0.43 -3.02 8.14
C VAL A 259 -1.88 -3.41 8.40
N HIS A 260 -2.73 -2.40 8.57
CA HIS A 260 -4.18 -2.58 8.71
C HIS A 260 -4.88 -2.50 7.35
N ASN A 261 -5.64 -3.54 6.99
CA ASN A 261 -6.42 -3.66 5.76
C ASN A 261 -7.93 -3.64 6.07
N PRO A 262 -8.52 -2.47 6.44
CA PRO A 262 -9.85 -2.43 7.04
C PRO A 262 -10.96 -2.93 6.11
N ALA A 263 -10.91 -2.58 4.83
CA ALA A 263 -11.93 -2.93 3.86
C ALA A 263 -12.01 -4.45 3.64
N SER A 264 -10.87 -5.06 3.37
CA SER A 264 -10.74 -6.51 3.17
C SER A 264 -11.13 -7.30 4.41
N ASN A 265 -10.61 -6.92 5.59
CA ASN A 265 -10.94 -7.59 6.86
C ASN A 265 -12.45 -7.60 7.14
N MET A 266 -13.16 -6.51 6.81
CA MET A 266 -14.61 -6.42 6.98
C MET A 266 -15.37 -7.20 5.91
N LYS A 267 -14.98 -7.07 4.63
CA LYS A 267 -15.68 -7.73 3.52
C LYS A 267 -15.58 -9.25 3.61
N LEU A 268 -14.40 -9.78 3.91
CA LEU A 268 -14.15 -11.22 4.09
C LEU A 268 -14.54 -11.73 5.47
N CYS A 269 -15.04 -10.87 6.37
CA CYS A 269 -15.33 -11.19 7.75
C CYS A 269 -14.15 -11.87 8.49
N SER A 270 -12.91 -11.52 8.12
CA SER A 270 -11.69 -12.02 8.78
C SER A 270 -11.62 -11.60 10.23
N GLY A 271 -12.24 -10.46 10.58
CA GLY A 271 -12.37 -9.92 11.92
C GLY A 271 -12.37 -8.39 11.90
N TYR A 272 -12.86 -7.78 12.98
CA TYR A 272 -13.04 -6.34 13.07
C TYR A 272 -12.30 -5.68 14.25
N THR A 273 -11.61 -6.47 15.08
CA THR A 273 -11.00 -5.98 16.33
C THR A 273 -9.51 -5.66 16.19
N PHE A 274 -9.14 -4.96 15.13
CA PHE A 274 -7.74 -4.53 14.96
C PHE A 274 -7.29 -3.63 16.12
N LYS A 275 -6.23 -4.03 16.82
CA LYS A 275 -5.78 -3.42 18.08
C LYS A 275 -4.86 -2.21 17.87
N TYR A 276 -5.33 -1.24 17.07
CA TYR A 276 -4.57 -0.05 16.68
C TYR A 276 -3.96 0.71 17.86
N GLU A 277 -4.77 1.00 18.89
CA GLU A 277 -4.33 1.80 20.03
C GLU A 277 -3.29 1.08 20.90
N GLU A 278 -3.44 -0.23 21.06
CA GLU A 278 -2.52 -1.08 21.83
C GLU A 278 -1.17 -1.21 21.12
N MET A 279 -1.19 -1.41 19.79
CA MET A 279 0.01 -1.48 18.96
C MET A 279 0.73 -0.13 18.92
N LYS A 280 -0.02 0.97 18.74
CA LYS A 280 0.52 2.34 18.78
C LYS A 280 1.20 2.66 20.11
N LYS A 281 0.58 2.29 21.25
CA LYS A 281 1.18 2.49 22.59
C LYS A 281 2.50 1.74 22.78
N ARG A 282 2.69 0.63 22.09
CA ARG A 282 3.92 -0.18 22.08
C ARG A 282 4.98 0.34 21.11
N GLY A 283 4.68 1.40 20.37
CA GLY A 283 5.59 1.96 19.36
C GLY A 283 5.75 1.12 18.11
N ILE A 284 4.81 0.21 17.83
CA ILE A 284 4.78 -0.55 16.58
C ILE A 284 4.50 0.42 15.43
N ARG A 285 5.29 0.35 14.36
CA ARG A 285 5.05 1.11 13.13
C ARG A 285 3.78 0.58 12.45
N LEU A 286 2.82 1.49 12.24
CA LEU A 286 1.51 1.15 11.71
C LEU A 286 1.28 1.80 10.35
N GLY A 287 0.96 0.99 9.35
CA GLY A 287 0.55 1.42 8.03
C GLY A 287 -0.93 1.12 7.75
N ILE A 288 -1.43 1.69 6.66
CA ILE A 288 -2.74 1.38 6.08
C ILE A 288 -2.52 0.75 4.72
N GLY A 289 -3.21 -0.34 4.45
CA GLY A 289 -3.26 -0.99 3.14
C GLY A 289 -4.69 -1.07 2.62
N THR A 290 -4.82 -1.14 1.31
CA THR A 290 -6.11 -1.38 0.67
C THR A 290 -6.39 -2.86 0.49
N ASP A 291 -5.34 -3.70 0.51
CA ASP A 291 -5.38 -5.06 -0.01
C ASP A 291 -5.70 -5.09 -1.52
N GLY A 292 -6.01 -6.23 -2.10
CA GLY A 292 -6.39 -6.36 -3.50
C GLY A 292 -7.83 -5.92 -3.79
N CYS A 293 -8.09 -5.48 -5.02
CA CYS A 293 -9.45 -5.13 -5.46
C CYS A 293 -10.43 -6.31 -5.47
N SER A 294 -9.97 -7.53 -5.43
CA SER A 294 -10.80 -8.72 -5.28
C SER A 294 -11.46 -8.78 -3.89
N SER A 295 -10.76 -8.35 -2.83
CA SER A 295 -11.26 -8.38 -1.45
C SER A 295 -11.71 -7.01 -0.92
N SER A 296 -11.27 -5.88 -1.51
CA SER A 296 -11.62 -4.53 -1.05
C SER A 296 -12.39 -3.69 -2.07
N ASN A 297 -12.43 -4.11 -3.32
CA ASN A 297 -13.05 -3.49 -4.49
C ASN A 297 -12.46 -2.13 -4.92
N ASN A 298 -11.53 -1.50 -4.18
CA ASN A 298 -10.86 -0.26 -4.59
C ASN A 298 -9.47 -0.11 -3.96
N LEU A 299 -8.66 0.80 -4.54
CA LEU A 299 -7.30 1.14 -4.07
C LEU A 299 -7.22 2.56 -3.51
N ASP A 300 -8.36 3.17 -3.12
CA ASP A 300 -8.43 4.52 -2.60
C ASP A 300 -8.06 4.56 -1.10
N MET A 301 -6.89 5.12 -0.81
CA MET A 301 -6.37 5.25 0.56
C MET A 301 -7.24 6.15 1.45
N VAL A 302 -7.97 7.10 0.88
CA VAL A 302 -8.90 7.96 1.63
C VAL A 302 -10.09 7.14 2.14
N ILE A 303 -10.62 6.24 1.32
CA ILE A 303 -11.67 5.29 1.73
C ILE A 303 -11.13 4.33 2.79
N ALA A 304 -9.93 3.78 2.59
CA ALA A 304 -9.31 2.89 3.58
C ALA A 304 -9.11 3.59 4.93
N MET A 305 -8.66 4.85 4.94
CA MET A 305 -8.52 5.66 6.16
C MET A 305 -9.87 5.86 6.87
N LYS A 306 -10.93 6.17 6.13
CA LYS A 306 -12.28 6.33 6.68
C LYS A 306 -12.74 5.05 7.38
N LEU A 307 -12.61 3.92 6.72
CA LEU A 307 -12.99 2.61 7.27
C LEU A 307 -12.16 2.27 8.51
N ALA A 308 -10.84 2.44 8.48
CA ALA A 308 -9.97 2.21 9.64
C ALA A 308 -10.40 3.03 10.85
N SER A 309 -10.66 4.32 10.66
CA SER A 309 -11.05 5.21 11.75
C SER A 309 -12.43 4.88 12.30
N LEU A 310 -13.43 4.70 11.44
CA LEU A 310 -14.81 4.45 11.88
C LEU A 310 -14.95 3.07 12.54
N LEU A 311 -14.34 2.04 11.97
CA LEU A 311 -14.36 0.69 12.53
C LEU A 311 -13.72 0.67 13.92
N GLY A 312 -12.54 1.28 14.07
CA GLY A 312 -11.83 1.32 15.35
C GLY A 312 -12.63 2.04 16.44
N LYS A 313 -13.39 3.09 16.11
CA LYS A 313 -14.30 3.78 17.02
C LYS A 313 -15.51 2.91 17.37
N ALA A 314 -16.10 2.25 16.37
CA ALA A 314 -17.33 1.49 16.53
C ALA A 314 -17.14 0.27 17.46
N TRP A 315 -16.17 -0.59 17.20
CA TRP A 315 -15.97 -1.77 18.02
C TRP A 315 -15.47 -1.48 19.44
N ARG A 316 -14.81 -0.34 19.62
CA ARG A 316 -14.34 0.12 20.95
C ARG A 316 -15.39 0.91 21.73
N PHE A 317 -16.50 1.28 21.10
CA PHE A 317 -17.49 2.20 21.68
C PHE A 317 -16.85 3.49 22.19
N SER A 318 -15.83 4.01 21.47
CA SER A 318 -15.05 5.19 21.86
C SER A 318 -14.86 6.14 20.68
N PRO A 319 -15.43 7.34 20.72
CA PRO A 319 -15.24 8.33 19.65
C PRO A 319 -13.82 8.91 19.59
N THR A 320 -13.01 8.69 20.61
CA THR A 320 -11.63 9.16 20.72
C THR A 320 -10.59 8.15 20.27
N ALA A 321 -10.98 6.90 19.97
CA ALA A 321 -10.09 5.90 19.38
C ALA A 321 -9.83 6.21 17.90
N THR A 322 -8.74 5.69 17.35
CA THR A 322 -8.37 5.76 15.92
C THR A 322 -8.70 7.11 15.28
N LYS A 323 -8.11 8.18 15.87
CA LYS A 323 -8.39 9.56 15.44
C LYS A 323 -8.00 9.77 13.97
N ALA A 324 -8.68 10.68 13.29
CA ALA A 324 -8.36 11.03 11.90
C ALA A 324 -6.87 11.34 11.70
N ALA A 325 -6.27 12.12 12.60
CA ALA A 325 -4.85 12.47 12.53
C ALA A 325 -3.92 11.25 12.66
N ASP A 326 -4.28 10.27 13.49
CA ASP A 326 -3.48 9.05 13.68
C ASP A 326 -3.55 8.15 12.44
N ILE A 327 -4.73 8.00 11.86
CA ILE A 327 -4.93 7.19 10.65
C ILE A 327 -4.29 7.87 9.43
N TYR A 328 -4.42 9.20 9.31
CA TYR A 328 -3.71 9.97 8.28
C TYR A 328 -2.19 9.82 8.40
N HIS A 329 -1.67 9.85 9.63
CA HIS A 329 -0.25 9.57 9.89
C HIS A 329 0.16 8.18 9.39
N SER A 330 -0.63 7.14 9.67
CA SER A 330 -0.36 5.77 9.20
C SER A 330 -0.37 5.64 7.67
N ALA A 331 -1.22 6.41 6.98
CA ALA A 331 -1.31 6.42 5.52
C ALA A 331 -0.25 7.30 4.83
N THR A 332 0.57 8.03 5.59
CA THR A 332 1.61 8.95 5.07
C THR A 332 2.95 8.68 5.75
N ILE A 333 3.22 9.29 6.89
CA ILE A 333 4.48 9.17 7.63
C ILE A 333 4.74 7.72 8.07
N GLY A 334 3.73 7.05 8.63
CA GLY A 334 3.84 5.65 9.08
C GLY A 334 4.20 4.72 7.92
N GLY A 335 3.55 4.89 6.76
CA GLY A 335 3.91 4.16 5.54
C GLY A 335 5.35 4.42 5.09
N ALA A 336 5.80 5.68 5.13
CA ALA A 336 7.17 6.06 4.79
C ALA A 336 8.20 5.44 5.74
N GLU A 337 7.90 5.40 7.05
CA GLU A 337 8.74 4.78 8.07
C GLU A 337 8.82 3.25 7.92
N ILE A 338 7.73 2.59 7.50
CA ILE A 338 7.69 1.15 7.20
C ILE A 338 8.57 0.81 5.99
N LEU A 339 8.44 1.61 4.92
CA LEU A 339 9.17 1.38 3.66
C LEU A 339 10.56 2.05 3.64
N GLU A 340 10.93 2.76 4.71
CA GLU A 340 12.22 3.44 4.88
C GLU A 340 12.54 4.43 3.74
N ILE A 341 11.52 5.16 3.27
CA ILE A 341 11.67 6.19 2.25
C ILE A 341 11.58 7.60 2.85
N PRO A 342 12.37 8.57 2.37
CA PRO A 342 12.32 9.96 2.86
C PRO A 342 11.16 10.74 2.24
N ALA A 343 9.92 10.26 2.48
CA ALA A 343 8.65 10.78 1.99
C ALA A 343 7.61 10.93 3.13
N GLY A 344 6.34 11.07 2.81
CA GLY A 344 5.23 11.11 3.76
C GLY A 344 5.06 12.42 4.52
N ARG A 345 5.88 13.45 4.21
CA ARG A 345 5.82 14.80 4.82
C ARG A 345 6.10 15.86 3.75
N ILE A 346 5.41 16.99 3.86
CA ILE A 346 5.78 18.20 3.11
C ILE A 346 6.79 18.96 3.97
N ALA A 347 8.08 18.75 3.66
CA ALA A 347 9.21 19.40 4.33
C ALA A 347 10.41 19.46 3.38
N GLU A 348 11.24 20.49 3.57
CA GLU A 348 12.48 20.67 2.77
C GLU A 348 13.40 19.44 2.92
N GLY A 349 14.00 19.01 1.81
CA GLY A 349 14.84 17.82 1.72
C GLY A 349 14.11 16.50 1.51
N MET A 350 12.79 16.42 1.74
CA MET A 350 11.99 15.22 1.47
C MET A 350 11.82 14.99 -0.03
N LEU A 351 11.53 13.75 -0.42
CA LEU A 351 11.10 13.43 -1.79
C LEU A 351 9.88 14.26 -2.17
N ALA A 352 9.87 14.72 -3.39
CA ALA A 352 8.72 15.42 -3.96
C ALA A 352 7.66 14.41 -4.46
N ASP A 353 7.16 13.60 -3.52
CA ASP A 353 6.04 12.68 -3.67
C ASP A 353 4.85 13.30 -2.92
N LEU A 354 4.03 14.07 -3.63
CA LEU A 354 2.99 14.89 -3.05
C LEU A 354 1.76 15.01 -3.94
N SER A 355 0.65 15.44 -3.35
CA SER A 355 -0.61 15.68 -4.05
C SER A 355 -1.15 17.08 -3.74
N LEU A 356 -1.83 17.67 -4.71
CA LEU A 356 -2.64 18.87 -4.53
C LEU A 356 -4.11 18.47 -4.40
N VAL A 357 -4.75 18.95 -3.35
CA VAL A 357 -6.16 18.74 -3.06
C VAL A 357 -6.94 19.97 -3.51
N ASP A 358 -7.94 19.80 -4.35
CA ASP A 358 -8.88 20.85 -4.75
C ASP A 358 -9.83 21.17 -3.58
N LEU A 359 -9.76 22.38 -3.03
CA LEU A 359 -10.57 22.82 -1.91
C LEU A 359 -11.98 23.31 -2.31
N ASN A 360 -12.26 23.41 -3.62
CA ASN A 360 -13.56 23.84 -4.13
C ASN A 360 -14.58 22.71 -4.30
N VAL A 361 -14.23 21.49 -3.88
CA VAL A 361 -15.21 20.39 -3.87
C VAL A 361 -16.16 20.52 -2.68
N PRO A 362 -17.46 20.21 -2.84
CA PRO A 362 -18.47 20.41 -1.79
C PRO A 362 -18.12 19.72 -0.46
N GLU A 363 -17.47 18.55 -0.52
CA GLU A 363 -17.12 17.74 0.66
C GLU A 363 -16.03 18.39 1.54
N LEU A 364 -15.32 19.37 1.02
CA LEU A 364 -14.30 20.13 1.76
C LEU A 364 -14.80 21.49 2.29
N VAL A 365 -16.06 21.86 2.03
CA VAL A 365 -16.66 23.13 2.45
C VAL A 365 -17.67 22.89 3.58
N PRO A 366 -17.50 23.52 4.77
CA PRO A 366 -16.41 24.43 5.18
C PRO A 366 -15.13 23.68 5.56
N LEU A 367 -13.99 24.33 5.37
CA LEU A 367 -12.67 23.77 5.69
C LEU A 367 -12.29 24.08 7.15
N ASN A 368 -12.87 23.35 8.11
CA ASN A 368 -12.48 23.46 9.52
C ASN A 368 -11.23 22.66 9.87
N SER A 369 -11.01 21.55 9.18
CA SER A 369 -9.83 20.68 9.31
C SER A 369 -9.67 19.85 8.05
N LEU A 370 -8.62 20.11 7.29
CA LEU A 370 -8.33 19.35 6.07
C LEU A 370 -8.20 17.84 6.35
N THR A 371 -7.44 17.47 7.38
CA THR A 371 -7.24 16.06 7.75
C THR A 371 -8.56 15.37 8.11
N SER A 372 -9.42 16.05 8.89
CA SER A 372 -10.72 15.49 9.25
C SER A 372 -11.63 15.32 8.02
N ASN A 373 -11.67 16.33 7.15
CA ASN A 373 -12.50 16.27 5.95
C ASN A 373 -11.99 15.22 4.96
N LEU A 374 -10.66 15.09 4.77
CA LEU A 374 -10.07 14.02 3.97
C LEU A 374 -10.48 12.65 4.50
N VAL A 375 -10.33 12.40 5.81
CA VAL A 375 -10.62 11.07 6.39
C VAL A 375 -12.11 10.75 6.41
N TYR A 376 -13.00 11.73 6.67
CA TYR A 376 -14.41 11.43 6.92
C TYR A 376 -15.37 11.81 5.80
N ALA A 377 -15.06 12.82 5.01
CA ALA A 377 -16.01 13.42 4.08
C ALA A 377 -15.77 13.06 2.62
N THR A 378 -14.52 12.87 2.21
CA THR A 378 -14.14 12.71 0.78
C THR A 378 -13.84 11.27 0.36
N SER A 379 -13.54 11.11 -0.92
CA SER A 379 -12.71 10.05 -1.50
C SER A 379 -11.51 10.71 -2.20
N GLY A 380 -10.41 10.00 -2.39
CA GLY A 380 -9.24 10.57 -3.06
C GLY A 380 -9.58 11.02 -4.48
N SER A 381 -10.28 10.17 -5.23
CA SER A 381 -10.69 10.46 -6.61
C SER A 381 -11.61 11.67 -6.75
N SER A 382 -12.31 12.12 -5.69
CA SER A 382 -13.16 13.31 -5.74
C SER A 382 -12.42 14.62 -5.52
N CYS A 383 -11.31 14.62 -4.79
CA CYS A 383 -10.65 15.85 -4.35
C CYS A 383 -9.17 15.99 -4.77
N ILE A 384 -8.48 14.92 -5.17
CA ILE A 384 -7.10 15.01 -5.64
C ILE A 384 -7.08 15.59 -7.06
N ASP A 385 -6.36 16.67 -7.24
CA ASP A 385 -6.27 17.44 -8.49
C ASP A 385 -4.99 17.11 -9.27
N THR A 386 -3.85 17.18 -8.60
CA THR A 386 -2.52 17.01 -9.21
C THR A 386 -1.68 16.09 -8.33
N VAL A 387 -0.92 15.19 -8.95
CA VAL A 387 0.01 14.29 -8.26
C VAL A 387 1.41 14.46 -8.84
N ILE A 388 2.38 14.67 -7.97
CA ILE A 388 3.80 14.78 -8.30
C ILE A 388 4.52 13.62 -7.61
N ILE A 389 5.33 12.87 -8.36
CA ILE A 389 6.14 11.76 -7.84
C ILE A 389 7.55 11.91 -8.38
N ASP A 390 8.53 11.83 -7.48
CA ASP A 390 9.94 11.97 -7.81
C ASP A 390 10.23 13.30 -8.55
N GLY A 391 9.47 14.36 -8.17
CA GLY A 391 9.57 15.69 -8.78
C GLY A 391 9.01 15.80 -10.21
N VAL A 392 8.22 14.83 -10.66
CA VAL A 392 7.57 14.83 -11.98
C VAL A 392 6.06 14.78 -11.81
N ILE A 393 5.34 15.64 -12.54
CA ILE A 393 3.87 15.63 -12.56
C ILE A 393 3.39 14.37 -13.27
N ARG A 394 2.65 13.52 -12.55
CA ARG A 394 2.08 12.26 -13.05
C ARG A 394 0.59 12.34 -13.33
N MET A 395 -0.10 13.21 -12.63
CA MET A 395 -1.49 13.57 -12.88
C MET A 395 -1.64 15.08 -12.77
N ARG A 396 -2.41 15.71 -13.65
CA ARG A 396 -2.77 17.14 -13.59
C ARG A 396 -4.24 17.30 -13.93
N ASP A 397 -4.95 18.16 -13.20
CA ASP A 397 -6.36 18.45 -13.42
C ASP A 397 -7.20 17.14 -13.48
N ARG A 398 -6.86 16.17 -12.60
CA ARG A 398 -7.46 14.83 -12.50
C ARG A 398 -7.28 13.96 -13.74
N TYR A 399 -6.40 14.33 -14.64
CA TYR A 399 -6.10 13.57 -15.86
C TYR A 399 -4.72 12.93 -15.82
N VAL A 400 -4.67 11.63 -16.11
CA VAL A 400 -3.44 10.86 -16.30
C VAL A 400 -3.29 10.56 -17.78
N LEU A 401 -2.13 10.87 -18.34
CA LEU A 401 -1.87 10.66 -19.77
C LEU A 401 -2.03 9.19 -20.15
N GLY A 402 -2.83 8.90 -21.19
CA GLY A 402 -3.10 7.53 -21.66
C GLY A 402 -4.13 6.76 -20.86
N GLN A 403 -4.85 7.40 -19.92
CA GLN A 403 -5.83 6.70 -19.06
C GLN A 403 -6.93 5.97 -19.83
N GLU A 404 -7.36 6.48 -20.98
CA GLU A 404 -8.39 5.84 -21.82
C GLU A 404 -7.91 4.51 -22.41
N GLU A 405 -6.65 4.46 -22.84
CA GLU A 405 -6.00 3.25 -23.36
C GLU A 405 -5.86 2.19 -22.26
N ILE A 406 -5.40 2.59 -21.06
CA ILE A 406 -5.27 1.69 -19.90
C ILE A 406 -6.63 1.04 -19.57
N ILE A 407 -7.68 1.84 -19.53
CA ILE A 407 -9.04 1.34 -19.25
C ILE A 407 -9.53 0.40 -20.35
N ALA A 408 -9.29 0.73 -21.61
CA ALA A 408 -9.71 -0.08 -22.76
C ALA A 408 -9.02 -1.45 -22.75
N GLU A 409 -7.71 -1.48 -22.53
CA GLU A 409 -6.90 -2.70 -22.47
C GLU A 409 -7.34 -3.59 -21.29
N ALA A 410 -7.56 -2.98 -20.11
CA ALA A 410 -8.04 -3.71 -18.93
C ALA A 410 -9.42 -4.36 -19.17
N ARG A 411 -10.33 -3.69 -19.89
CA ARG A 411 -11.62 -4.27 -20.30
C ARG A 411 -11.46 -5.45 -21.25
N GLU A 412 -10.49 -5.40 -22.16
CA GLU A 412 -10.23 -6.50 -23.08
C GLU A 412 -9.73 -7.74 -22.34
N VAL A 413 -8.78 -7.56 -21.43
CA VAL A 413 -8.27 -8.65 -20.59
C VAL A 413 -9.38 -9.21 -19.70
N ALA A 414 -10.21 -8.36 -19.06
CA ALA A 414 -11.32 -8.79 -18.22
C ALA A 414 -12.34 -9.62 -19.02
N ARG A 415 -12.67 -9.23 -20.27
CA ARG A 415 -13.56 -10.05 -21.13
C ARG A 415 -12.99 -11.43 -21.42
N ARG A 416 -11.68 -11.54 -21.64
CA ARG A 416 -11.02 -12.82 -21.86
C ARG A 416 -11.03 -13.70 -20.62
N LEU A 417 -10.75 -13.13 -19.44
CA LEU A 417 -10.67 -13.88 -18.17
C LEU A 417 -12.05 -14.29 -17.64
N PHE A 418 -13.05 -13.41 -17.75
CA PHE A 418 -14.34 -13.58 -17.08
C PHE A 418 -15.53 -13.73 -18.04
N GLY A 419 -15.33 -13.61 -19.34
CA GLY A 419 -16.40 -13.67 -20.36
C GLY A 419 -17.30 -12.42 -20.42
N HIS A 420 -17.03 -11.40 -19.57
CA HIS A 420 -17.74 -10.11 -19.52
C HIS A 420 -16.79 -9.01 -19.03
N GLY A 421 -17.10 -7.76 -19.39
CA GLY A 421 -16.23 -6.63 -19.01
C GLY A 421 -16.77 -5.29 -19.52
#